data_7f8346b21dc925d8a28eae633ba2abe4
#
_entry.id   7f8346b21dc925d8a28eae633ba2abe4
#
_cell.length_a   1.000
_cell.length_b   1.000
_cell.length_c   1.000
_cell.angle_alpha   90.00
_cell.angle_beta   90.00
_cell.angle_gamma   90.00
#
_symmetry.space_group_name_H-M   'P 1'
#
loop_
_entity.id
_entity.type
_entity.pdbx_description
1 polymer ?
#
loop_
_entity_poly.entity_id
_entity_poly.type
_entity_poly.pdbx_seq_one_letter_code
_entity_poly.pdbx_strand_id
1 'polypeptide(L)'
;DAGVRSRDAGSRSGLRSGRAAGKSTVREADQGMVRNAGLKTGRGNGRDRKRTDTYSAVEPKRESVRSRGQSSADKRLKRKRPEPSGRNGNDGQDIRKLIILIALAAAVIMFVSGAIYGAFANRRDSVDPSQASGASVEQTAGDNAAQSGAVVAETTEAAEPESDIYAEAELMAAQYDYDGAIDLLKSQENYDSDTKAQAAVSDYEAIKETLVEQDINTITHIFFHILSVDPENSFNKDKWGTQADGYNGLMTTVSEFKKILESMYEKGYVLVSIRDLARETVDEDGNTVMEKGSIMLPPGKKAFVMSEDDVCYYEYMEGAGFADKMVVDENGKPVNHYVDAEGNEHTGAYDLVPILDEFIEEHPDFSYKGHKACLVFTGYNGILGYRTDESYDPSSEYYDPSLEQGHDVEAERAEAVKVLKALHEDGYDLGSHSWGHRDLGQIEYDRFKKDCDRWERNVASLIREATGEQPDIIIYPRGADIADWRGYSSDNERFRYLYDLGFRYFCNVDNGQYWVQLGDNYLRQGRRAIDGYNLWLELSGEKDRMGDLFDDVSLIFDEARPTPVPSY
;
A
#
# COMPACT_ATOMS: atom_id res chain seq x y z
N ASP A 1 -1.31 6.88 66.95
CA ASP A 1 -0.91 5.80 67.86
C ASP A 1 -0.46 4.62 67.02
N ALA A 2 0.82 4.48 66.85
CA ALA A 2 1.80 3.67 67.57
C ALA A 2 1.51 2.17 67.38
N GLY A 3 2.36 1.33 66.86
CA GLY A 3 3.79 1.03 66.91
C GLY A 3 4.01 -0.31 66.25
N VAL A 4 5.00 -0.49 65.45
CA VAL A 4 6.40 -0.87 65.70
C VAL A 4 6.59 -2.31 66.26
N ARG A 5 7.36 -3.07 65.53
CA ARG A 5 8.46 -4.04 65.78
C ARG A 5 8.30 -5.35 65.02
N SER A 6 9.12 -5.68 64.02
CA SER A 6 10.55 -6.08 63.95
C SER A 6 10.89 -7.43 64.62
N ARG A 7 11.63 -8.21 63.85
CA ARG A 7 12.72 -9.21 64.14
C ARG A 7 12.45 -10.56 63.45
N ASP A 8 13.26 -11.04 62.71
CA ASP A 8 14.69 -11.33 62.56
C ASP A 8 14.95 -12.86 62.48
N ALA A 9 15.74 -13.22 61.51
CA ALA A 9 16.82 -14.17 61.48
C ALA A 9 16.56 -15.70 61.50
N GLY A 10 17.24 -16.39 60.62
CA GLY A 10 17.75 -17.72 60.91
C GLY A 10 18.06 -18.61 59.68
N SER A 11 19.22 -18.43 59.14
CA SER A 11 20.10 -19.30 58.35
C SER A 11 20.09 -20.80 58.70
N ARG A 12 20.32 -21.68 57.67
CA ARG A 12 21.44 -22.63 57.48
C ARG A 12 21.09 -23.70 56.45
N SER A 13 21.84 -23.72 55.37
CA SER A 13 22.81 -24.72 54.88
C SER A 13 22.39 -26.19 54.83
N GLY A 14 22.57 -26.82 53.67
CA GLY A 14 22.62 -28.24 53.47
C GLY A 14 22.87 -28.68 52.03
N LEU A 15 24.14 -28.80 51.66
CA LEU A 15 24.60 -29.50 50.47
C LEU A 15 24.16 -30.98 50.48
N ARG A 16 23.69 -31.51 49.36
CA ARG A 16 24.06 -32.87 48.90
C ARG A 16 23.85 -33.04 47.39
N SER A 17 24.92 -33.52 46.80
CA SER A 17 25.15 -34.01 45.45
C SER A 17 24.22 -35.20 45.07
N GLY A 18 23.78 -35.20 43.80
CA GLY A 18 23.19 -36.38 43.17
C GLY A 18 23.30 -36.27 41.64
N ARG A 19 24.28 -37.02 41.08
CA ARG A 19 24.42 -37.29 39.64
C ARG A 19 23.22 -38.11 39.16
N ALA A 20 22.63 -37.71 38.01
CA ALA A 20 21.94 -38.63 37.11
C ALA A 20 21.94 -38.09 35.68
N ALA A 21 22.55 -38.84 34.86
CA ALA A 21 22.55 -39.10 33.42
C ALA A 21 21.64 -38.28 32.50
N GLY A 22 22.29 -37.75 31.47
CA GLY A 22 21.68 -37.08 30.33
C GLY A 22 20.80 -37.99 29.48
N LYS A 23 19.77 -37.38 28.94
CA LYS A 23 19.15 -37.77 27.66
C LYS A 23 19.17 -36.53 26.79
N SER A 24 20.02 -36.57 25.76
CA SER A 24 20.00 -35.66 24.65
C SER A 24 18.70 -35.84 23.86
N THR A 25 17.82 -34.88 23.92
CA THR A 25 16.76 -34.74 22.92
C THR A 25 17.28 -33.84 21.84
N VAL A 26 17.53 -34.42 20.68
CA VAL A 26 17.80 -33.77 19.42
C VAL A 26 16.59 -32.87 19.13
N ARG A 27 16.82 -31.58 19.10
CA ARG A 27 15.88 -30.60 18.55
C ARG A 27 15.95 -30.70 17.02
N GLU A 28 14.92 -31.22 16.39
CA GLU A 28 14.69 -31.05 14.97
C GLU A 28 14.44 -29.55 14.71
N ALA A 29 15.37 -28.93 14.01
CA ALA A 29 15.18 -27.63 13.42
C ALA A 29 14.16 -27.74 12.29
N ASP A 30 13.10 -26.95 12.38
CA ASP A 30 12.03 -26.89 11.38
C ASP A 30 12.56 -26.14 10.13
N GLN A 31 13.22 -26.88 9.24
CA GLN A 31 13.67 -26.38 7.95
C GLN A 31 12.51 -26.43 6.95
N GLY A 32 11.69 -25.40 6.96
CA GLY A 32 10.64 -25.15 5.97
C GLY A 32 11.03 -24.06 4.98
N MET A 33 12.28 -24.01 4.55
CA MET A 33 12.71 -23.11 3.48
C MET A 33 12.52 -23.77 2.13
N VAL A 34 11.97 -22.99 1.20
CA VAL A 34 11.93 -23.29 -0.24
C VAL A 34 13.37 -23.48 -0.73
N ARG A 35 13.72 -24.72 -1.03
CA ARG A 35 15.02 -25.02 -1.64
C ARG A 35 15.00 -24.57 -3.10
N ASN A 36 15.61 -23.47 -3.42
CA ASN A 36 16.05 -23.18 -4.76
C ASN A 36 17.28 -24.03 -5.10
N ALA A 37 17.18 -24.76 -6.20
CA ALA A 37 18.19 -25.71 -6.65
C ALA A 37 19.39 -24.98 -7.27
N GLY A 38 20.50 -24.97 -6.55
CA GLY A 38 21.79 -24.60 -7.14
C GLY A 38 22.29 -25.63 -8.14
N LEU A 39 22.69 -25.18 -9.31
CA LEU A 39 23.32 -25.99 -10.37
C LEU A 39 24.60 -26.66 -9.85
N LYS A 40 24.67 -28.00 -9.94
CA LYS A 40 25.94 -28.73 -10.01
C LYS A 40 25.97 -29.56 -11.29
N THR A 41 26.87 -29.17 -12.19
CA THR A 41 27.31 -29.95 -13.33
C THR A 41 28.04 -31.22 -12.89
N GLY A 42 27.56 -32.38 -13.30
CA GLY A 42 28.24 -33.66 -13.11
C GLY A 42 27.78 -34.69 -14.12
N ARG A 43 28.66 -35.00 -15.10
CA ARG A 43 28.52 -36.09 -16.07
C ARG A 43 28.49 -37.46 -15.39
N GLY A 44 27.62 -38.37 -15.82
CA GLY A 44 27.72 -39.78 -15.49
C GLY A 44 26.65 -40.65 -16.12
N ASN A 45 27.03 -41.48 -17.04
CA ASN A 45 26.29 -42.46 -17.85
C ASN A 45 25.48 -43.51 -17.07
N GLY A 46 24.34 -43.89 -17.59
CA GLY A 46 24.08 -45.30 -17.83
C GLY A 46 22.82 -45.98 -17.28
N ARG A 47 21.98 -46.38 -18.19
CA ARG A 47 21.10 -47.58 -18.21
C ARG A 47 19.72 -47.58 -17.61
N ASP A 48 18.79 -47.62 -18.55
CA ASP A 48 17.48 -48.32 -18.59
C ASP A 48 16.95 -49.06 -17.36
N ARG A 49 15.71 -48.75 -17.02
CA ARG A 49 14.63 -49.73 -16.86
C ARG A 49 13.25 -49.05 -16.86
N LYS A 50 12.46 -49.45 -17.88
CA LYS A 50 11.02 -49.21 -18.02
C LYS A 50 10.27 -49.77 -16.80
N ARG A 51 9.32 -49.01 -16.28
CA ARG A 51 8.11 -49.58 -15.65
C ARG A 51 6.95 -48.62 -15.95
N THR A 52 6.04 -49.09 -16.72
CA THR A 52 4.71 -48.59 -17.03
C THR A 52 3.82 -48.89 -15.83
N ASP A 53 3.16 -47.86 -15.30
CA ASP A 53 1.91 -48.07 -14.56
C ASP A 53 0.92 -46.98 -14.96
N THR A 54 -0.05 -47.47 -15.73
CA THR A 54 -1.27 -46.80 -16.16
C THR A 54 -2.22 -46.60 -14.98
N TYR A 55 -2.67 -45.38 -14.74
CA TYR A 55 -3.90 -45.13 -13.97
C TYR A 55 -4.95 -44.51 -14.87
N SER A 56 -6.03 -45.26 -15.04
CA SER A 56 -7.23 -44.90 -15.77
C SER A 56 -8.05 -43.83 -15.07
N ALA A 57 -8.47 -42.86 -15.85
CA ALA A 57 -9.51 -41.91 -15.50
C ALA A 57 -10.86 -42.62 -15.40
N VAL A 58 -11.62 -42.36 -14.34
CA VAL A 58 -13.03 -42.74 -14.19
C VAL A 58 -13.87 -41.48 -14.30
N GLU A 59 -14.59 -41.36 -15.40
CA GLU A 59 -15.68 -40.39 -15.58
C GLU A 59 -16.93 -40.85 -14.80
N PRO A 60 -17.69 -39.98 -14.16
CA PRO A 60 -19.04 -40.31 -13.70
C PRO A 60 -20.08 -40.03 -14.80
N LYS A 61 -20.82 -41.08 -15.14
CA LYS A 61 -21.94 -41.10 -16.08
C LYS A 61 -23.09 -40.18 -15.62
N ARG A 62 -23.57 -39.36 -16.54
CA ARG A 62 -24.86 -38.68 -16.47
C ARG A 62 -25.97 -39.69 -16.75
N GLU A 63 -26.83 -39.94 -15.79
CA GLU A 63 -28.13 -40.58 -16.03
C GLU A 63 -29.18 -39.55 -16.44
N SER A 64 -29.79 -39.81 -17.60
CA SER A 64 -30.96 -39.10 -18.13
C SER A 64 -32.23 -39.72 -17.57
N VAL A 65 -33.02 -38.95 -16.84
CA VAL A 65 -34.41 -39.33 -16.53
C VAL A 65 -35.36 -38.54 -17.43
N ARG A 66 -36.00 -39.29 -18.35
CA ARG A 66 -37.18 -38.86 -19.09
C ARG A 66 -38.40 -39.13 -18.24
N SER A 67 -39.28 -38.15 -18.07
CA SER A 67 -40.72 -38.42 -17.87
C SER A 67 -41.58 -37.36 -18.51
N ARG A 68 -42.47 -37.93 -19.31
CA ARG A 68 -43.63 -37.44 -20.03
C ARG A 68 -44.47 -36.38 -19.29
N GLY A 69 -44.84 -35.37 -19.97
CA GLY A 69 -45.95 -34.72 -20.46
C GLY A 69 -47.30 -34.76 -19.76
N GLN A 70 -47.87 -33.61 -19.67
CA GLN A 70 -49.27 -33.38 -20.08
C GLN A 70 -49.61 -31.88 -20.12
N SER A 71 -50.33 -31.51 -21.14
CA SER A 71 -50.85 -30.21 -21.52
C SER A 71 -51.91 -29.67 -20.59
N SER A 72 -51.97 -28.36 -20.39
CA SER A 72 -53.25 -27.65 -20.48
C SER A 72 -53.10 -26.11 -20.54
N ALA A 73 -53.54 -25.58 -21.65
CA ALA A 73 -54.37 -24.39 -21.86
C ALA A 73 -54.05 -23.05 -21.16
N ASP A 74 -53.56 -22.17 -21.99
CA ASP A 74 -54.08 -20.82 -22.28
C ASP A 74 -54.92 -20.09 -21.22
N LYS A 75 -54.36 -18.99 -20.67
CA LYS A 75 -55.12 -17.75 -20.37
C LYS A 75 -54.19 -16.53 -20.49
N ARG A 76 -54.27 -15.90 -21.67
CA ARG A 76 -53.79 -14.53 -21.92
C ARG A 76 -54.54 -13.54 -21.05
N LEU A 77 -53.89 -12.88 -20.12
CA LEU A 77 -54.35 -11.65 -19.51
C LEU A 77 -53.66 -10.47 -20.18
N LYS A 78 -54.38 -9.74 -20.99
CA LYS A 78 -54.02 -8.45 -21.57
C LYS A 78 -53.89 -7.41 -20.43
N ARG A 79 -52.70 -6.93 -20.14
CA ARG A 79 -52.50 -5.71 -19.36
C ARG A 79 -52.62 -4.51 -20.30
N LYS A 80 -53.61 -3.65 -20.02
CA LYS A 80 -53.78 -2.33 -20.64
C LYS A 80 -52.61 -1.42 -20.25
N ARG A 81 -52.02 -0.70 -21.24
CA ARG A 81 -51.18 0.47 -21.04
C ARG A 81 -52.02 1.61 -20.45
N PRO A 82 -51.52 2.37 -19.48
CA PRO A 82 -52.10 3.66 -19.11
C PRO A 82 -51.70 4.73 -20.14
N GLU A 83 -52.63 5.57 -20.52
CA GLU A 83 -52.40 6.77 -21.33
C GLU A 83 -51.65 7.85 -20.52
N PRO A 84 -50.88 8.73 -21.16
CA PRO A 84 -50.12 9.77 -20.47
C PRO A 84 -51.04 10.96 -20.12
N SER A 85 -51.17 11.25 -18.83
CA SER A 85 -51.76 12.50 -18.33
C SER A 85 -50.80 13.67 -18.57
N GLY A 86 -51.35 14.79 -19.04
CA GLY A 86 -50.66 15.98 -19.46
C GLY A 86 -49.72 16.58 -18.40
N ARG A 87 -48.52 16.89 -18.82
CA ARG A 87 -47.50 17.65 -18.06
C ARG A 87 -47.68 19.13 -18.32
N ASN A 88 -47.81 19.89 -17.26
CA ASN A 88 -47.78 21.35 -17.24
C ASN A 88 -46.36 21.83 -17.58
N GLY A 89 -46.25 22.83 -18.44
CA GLY A 89 -45.02 23.32 -19.03
C GLY A 89 -44.17 24.26 -18.16
N ASN A 90 -43.64 23.80 -16.99
CA ASN A 90 -42.67 24.57 -16.21
C ASN A 90 -41.31 23.87 -16.03
N ASP A 91 -41.22 22.56 -16.33
CA ASP A 91 -40.01 21.78 -16.12
C ASP A 91 -38.83 22.18 -17.05
N GLY A 92 -39.09 22.84 -18.16
CA GLY A 92 -38.07 23.23 -19.13
C GLY A 92 -37.22 24.47 -18.74
N GLN A 93 -37.74 25.30 -17.83
CA GLN A 93 -36.96 26.47 -17.35
C GLN A 93 -36.02 26.10 -16.19
N ASP A 94 -36.41 25.16 -15.36
CA ASP A 94 -35.60 24.75 -14.22
C ASP A 94 -34.42 23.83 -14.65
N ILE A 95 -34.62 22.98 -15.65
CA ILE A 95 -33.54 22.19 -16.25
C ILE A 95 -32.52 23.10 -16.96
N ARG A 96 -32.96 24.18 -17.62
CA ARG A 96 -32.04 25.14 -18.25
C ARG A 96 -31.23 25.93 -17.22
N LYS A 97 -31.79 26.27 -16.06
CA LYS A 97 -31.08 26.91 -14.96
C LYS A 97 -30.05 25.97 -14.33
N LEU A 98 -30.39 24.69 -14.16
CA LEU A 98 -29.48 23.67 -13.66
C LEU A 98 -28.30 23.45 -14.61
N ILE A 99 -28.54 23.35 -15.93
CA ILE A 99 -27.48 23.21 -16.93
C ILE A 99 -26.57 24.45 -16.96
N ILE A 100 -27.10 25.66 -16.79
CA ILE A 100 -26.31 26.89 -16.73
C ILE A 100 -25.48 26.95 -15.44
N LEU A 101 -26.02 26.48 -14.31
CA LEU A 101 -25.29 26.39 -13.04
C LEU A 101 -24.14 25.38 -13.12
N ILE A 102 -24.35 24.22 -13.71
CA ILE A 102 -23.33 23.19 -13.93
C ILE A 102 -22.24 23.71 -14.89
N ALA A 103 -22.61 24.41 -15.96
CA ALA A 103 -21.65 25.00 -16.89
C ALA A 103 -20.83 26.14 -16.26
N LEU A 104 -21.40 26.90 -15.33
CA LEU A 104 -20.70 27.94 -14.58
C LEU A 104 -19.74 27.32 -13.55
N ALA A 105 -20.14 26.26 -12.86
CA ALA A 105 -19.26 25.53 -11.93
C ALA A 105 -18.07 24.89 -12.67
N ALA A 106 -18.30 24.27 -13.82
CA ALA A 106 -17.24 23.71 -14.66
C ALA A 106 -16.29 24.80 -15.22
N ALA A 107 -16.79 25.99 -15.53
CA ALA A 107 -15.96 27.11 -15.97
C ALA A 107 -15.10 27.68 -14.83
N VAL A 108 -15.57 27.68 -13.60
CA VAL A 108 -14.82 28.10 -12.41
C VAL A 108 -13.71 27.09 -12.13
N ILE A 109 -13.99 25.79 -12.21
CA ILE A 109 -12.99 24.72 -12.02
C ILE A 109 -11.89 24.81 -13.09
N MET A 110 -12.24 25.03 -14.37
CA MET A 110 -11.24 25.24 -15.43
C MET A 110 -10.44 26.54 -15.28
N PHE A 111 -11.01 27.57 -14.69
CA PHE A 111 -10.30 28.84 -14.48
C PHE A 111 -9.33 28.75 -13.30
N VAL A 112 -9.68 28.02 -12.24
CA VAL A 112 -8.82 27.76 -11.09
C VAL A 112 -7.67 26.83 -11.50
N SER A 113 -7.96 25.76 -12.22
CA SER A 113 -6.93 24.83 -12.75
C SER A 113 -5.97 25.53 -13.72
N GLY A 114 -6.46 26.44 -14.59
CA GLY A 114 -5.63 27.23 -15.49
C GLY A 114 -4.75 28.27 -14.79
N ALA A 115 -5.19 28.82 -13.65
CA ALA A 115 -4.41 29.78 -12.86
C ALA A 115 -3.28 29.09 -12.09
N ILE A 116 -3.52 27.88 -11.57
CA ILE A 116 -2.52 27.03 -10.90
C ILE A 116 -1.46 26.60 -11.91
N TYR A 117 -1.86 26.13 -13.10
CA TYR A 117 -0.93 25.76 -14.18
C TYR A 117 -0.06 26.93 -14.66
N GLY A 118 -0.62 28.14 -14.71
CA GLY A 118 0.12 29.37 -15.07
C GLY A 118 1.13 29.79 -14.01
N ALA A 119 0.90 29.53 -12.74
CA ALA A 119 1.81 29.87 -11.65
C ALA A 119 3.03 28.92 -11.60
N PHE A 120 2.83 27.63 -11.89
CA PHE A 120 3.91 26.65 -11.95
C PHE A 120 4.73 26.73 -13.24
N ALA A 121 4.11 27.01 -14.40
CA ALA A 121 4.82 27.20 -15.66
C ALA A 121 5.77 28.41 -15.64
N ASN A 122 5.43 29.48 -14.93
CA ASN A 122 6.26 30.68 -14.84
C ASN A 122 7.51 30.54 -13.93
N ARG A 123 7.63 29.47 -13.14
CA ARG A 123 8.83 29.17 -12.33
C ARG A 123 9.91 28.40 -13.09
N ARG A 124 9.58 27.72 -14.19
CA ARG A 124 10.55 26.94 -14.99
C ARG A 124 11.40 27.74 -15.96
N ASP A 125 11.03 29.00 -16.30
CA ASP A 125 11.70 29.80 -17.35
C ASP A 125 12.83 30.71 -16.85
N SER A 126 13.33 30.61 -15.63
CA SER A 126 14.34 31.51 -15.09
C SER A 126 15.70 30.93 -14.74
N VAL A 127 16.05 29.74 -15.23
CA VAL A 127 17.44 29.23 -15.12
C VAL A 127 18.04 28.99 -16.49
N ASP A 128 18.85 29.95 -16.94
CA ASP A 128 19.66 29.89 -18.17
C ASP A 128 20.98 29.16 -17.88
N PRO A 129 21.29 28.02 -18.54
CA PRO A 129 22.48 27.22 -18.28
C PRO A 129 23.67 27.61 -19.14
N SER A 130 23.95 28.89 -19.33
CA SER A 130 25.12 29.34 -20.11
C SER A 130 25.94 30.40 -19.39
N GLN A 131 26.62 30.07 -18.29
CA GLN A 131 27.88 30.72 -17.90
C GLN A 131 28.63 29.92 -16.82
N ALA A 132 29.42 28.95 -17.24
CA ALA A 132 30.50 28.41 -16.43
C ALA A 132 31.77 28.37 -17.28
N SER A 133 32.56 29.42 -17.23
CA SER A 133 33.95 29.40 -17.70
C SER A 133 34.87 29.92 -16.60
N GLY A 134 35.65 29.02 -16.07
CA GLY A 134 37.05 29.11 -15.67
C GLY A 134 37.54 30.32 -14.84
N ALA A 135 38.01 29.99 -13.63
CA ALA A 135 39.13 30.71 -13.02
C ALA A 135 39.92 29.78 -12.11
N SER A 136 41.15 29.48 -12.54
CA SER A 136 42.20 28.87 -11.78
C SER A 136 42.66 29.79 -10.63
N VAL A 137 42.89 29.21 -9.43
CA VAL A 137 43.48 29.94 -8.30
C VAL A 137 44.83 29.33 -8.00
N GLU A 138 45.85 30.14 -8.11
CA GLU A 138 47.22 29.92 -7.65
C GLU A 138 47.29 29.97 -6.11
N GLN A 139 48.10 29.06 -5.54
CA GLN A 139 48.54 29.07 -4.16
C GLN A 139 49.54 30.17 -3.90
N THR A 140 49.40 30.91 -2.80
CA THR A 140 50.52 31.50 -2.07
C THR A 140 50.32 31.33 -0.56
N ALA A 141 51.32 30.72 0.06
CA ALA A 141 51.46 30.59 1.50
C ALA A 141 51.96 31.90 2.13
N GLY A 142 51.52 32.17 3.35
CA GLY A 142 52.07 33.25 4.20
C GLY A 142 51.57 33.15 5.62
N ASP A 143 52.51 32.77 6.53
CA ASP A 143 52.38 32.78 7.98
C ASP A 143 51.98 34.15 8.55
N ASN A 144 51.12 34.19 9.57
CA ASN A 144 51.49 34.81 10.85
C ASN A 144 50.45 34.60 11.97
N ALA A 145 50.98 34.59 13.18
CA ALA A 145 50.47 34.12 14.43
C ALA A 145 49.42 35.02 15.14
N ALA A 146 48.59 34.33 15.94
CA ALA A 146 48.02 34.65 17.25
C ALA A 146 47.29 35.99 17.50
N GLN A 147 45.99 35.88 17.78
CA GLN A 147 45.40 36.46 19.02
C GLN A 147 44.02 35.89 19.30
N SER A 148 43.85 35.41 20.54
CA SER A 148 42.65 34.88 21.14
C SER A 148 41.55 35.96 21.28
N GLY A 149 40.37 35.64 20.80
CA GLY A 149 39.13 36.37 21.13
C GLY A 149 37.97 35.41 20.97
N ALA A 150 37.40 34.97 22.08
CA ALA A 150 36.18 34.16 22.10
C ALA A 150 35.01 35.01 21.58
N VAL A 151 34.58 34.72 20.36
CA VAL A 151 33.29 35.18 19.84
C VAL A 151 32.29 34.02 20.06
N VAL A 152 31.33 34.25 20.94
CA VAL A 152 30.17 33.41 21.10
C VAL A 152 29.42 33.50 19.76
N ALA A 153 29.43 32.41 18.99
CA ALA A 153 28.56 32.29 17.82
C ALA A 153 27.13 32.09 18.35
N GLU A 154 26.33 33.12 18.29
CA GLU A 154 24.87 32.96 18.27
C GLU A 154 24.56 32.11 17.03
N THR A 155 24.14 30.87 17.27
CA THR A 155 23.44 30.08 16.27
C THR A 155 22.12 30.78 16.01
N THR A 156 22.05 31.56 14.95
CA THR A 156 20.78 31.93 14.33
C THR A 156 20.22 30.60 13.79
N GLU A 157 19.25 30.05 14.50
CA GLU A 157 18.30 29.10 13.94
C GLU A 157 17.77 29.72 12.64
N ALA A 158 18.00 29.05 11.51
CA ALA A 158 17.41 29.44 10.25
C ALA A 158 15.90 29.35 10.45
N ALA A 159 15.19 30.47 10.38
CA ALA A 159 13.75 30.48 10.38
C ALA A 159 13.29 29.60 9.20
N GLU A 160 12.49 28.58 9.51
CA GLU A 160 11.78 27.84 8.47
C GLU A 160 11.02 28.84 7.59
N PRO A 161 10.98 28.65 6.25
CA PRO A 161 10.22 29.56 5.39
C PRO A 161 8.77 29.55 5.90
N GLU A 162 8.25 30.75 6.21
CA GLU A 162 6.81 30.92 6.57
C GLU A 162 6.00 30.24 5.45
N SER A 163 5.29 29.16 5.78
CA SER A 163 4.42 28.47 4.85
C SER A 163 3.37 29.46 4.33
N ASP A 164 3.16 29.49 3.01
CA ASP A 164 2.07 30.30 2.45
C ASP A 164 0.74 29.59 2.82
N ILE A 165 0.13 30.04 3.89
CA ILE A 165 -1.08 29.46 4.46
C ILE A 165 -2.24 29.38 3.47
N TYR A 166 -2.25 30.26 2.47
CA TYR A 166 -3.25 30.17 1.40
C TYR A 166 -2.94 29.04 0.44
N ALA A 167 -1.67 28.79 0.11
CA ALA A 167 -1.27 27.67 -0.71
C ALA A 167 -1.56 26.35 -0.02
N GLU A 168 -1.33 26.28 1.30
CA GLU A 168 -1.67 25.11 2.11
C GLU A 168 -3.18 24.84 2.15
N ALA A 169 -3.99 25.88 2.43
CA ALA A 169 -5.45 25.76 2.41
C ALA A 169 -5.99 25.41 1.00
N GLU A 170 -5.41 25.95 -0.06
CA GLU A 170 -5.76 25.62 -1.44
C GLU A 170 -5.45 24.16 -1.76
N LEU A 171 -4.29 23.63 -1.30
CA LEU A 171 -3.93 22.22 -1.45
C LEU A 171 -4.91 21.31 -0.69
N MET A 172 -5.20 21.61 0.59
CA MET A 172 -6.17 20.87 1.38
C MET A 172 -7.54 20.82 0.71
N ALA A 173 -8.01 21.97 0.19
CA ALA A 173 -9.28 22.04 -0.53
C ALA A 173 -9.25 21.26 -1.86
N ALA A 174 -8.13 21.29 -2.60
CA ALA A 174 -7.94 20.50 -3.81
C ALA A 174 -8.01 18.98 -3.51
N GLN A 175 -7.56 18.58 -2.33
CA GLN A 175 -7.64 17.21 -1.80
C GLN A 175 -8.94 16.92 -1.04
N TYR A 176 -9.99 17.74 -1.22
CA TYR A 176 -11.31 17.60 -0.60
C TYR A 176 -11.34 17.76 0.93
N ASP A 177 -10.26 18.19 1.56
CA ASP A 177 -10.23 18.52 2.99
C ASP A 177 -10.69 19.96 3.24
N TYR A 178 -11.93 20.24 2.86
CA TYR A 178 -12.52 21.57 3.04
C TYR A 178 -12.64 21.97 4.51
N ASP A 179 -12.83 21.01 5.41
CA ASP A 179 -12.90 21.28 6.85
C ASP A 179 -11.53 21.74 7.36
N GLY A 180 -10.46 21.01 7.04
CA GLY A 180 -9.10 21.39 7.37
C GLY A 180 -8.70 22.74 6.80
N ALA A 181 -9.01 22.99 5.51
CA ALA A 181 -8.73 24.28 4.84
C ALA A 181 -9.47 25.46 5.53
N ILE A 182 -10.74 25.26 5.87
CA ILE A 182 -11.55 26.26 6.59
C ILE A 182 -10.97 26.53 7.99
N ASP A 183 -10.66 25.49 8.74
CA ASP A 183 -10.10 25.61 10.09
C ASP A 183 -8.73 26.27 10.08
N LEU A 184 -7.86 25.93 9.10
CA LEU A 184 -6.57 26.53 8.89
C LEU A 184 -6.68 28.05 8.67
N LEU A 185 -7.55 28.50 7.75
CA LEU A 185 -7.76 29.91 7.46
C LEU A 185 -8.39 30.64 8.65
N LYS A 186 -9.37 30.04 9.35
CA LYS A 186 -10.04 30.63 10.53
C LYS A 186 -9.11 30.72 11.74
N SER A 187 -8.05 29.89 11.81
CA SER A 187 -7.08 29.92 12.92
C SER A 187 -6.18 31.15 12.92
N GLN A 188 -6.14 31.92 11.80
CA GLN A 188 -5.27 33.08 11.67
C GLN A 188 -5.72 34.25 12.54
N GLU A 189 -4.80 34.89 13.24
CA GLU A 189 -5.11 36.02 14.16
C GLU A 189 -5.81 37.20 13.45
N ASN A 190 -5.52 37.39 12.15
CA ASN A 190 -6.08 38.45 11.32
C ASN A 190 -7.34 38.07 10.53
N TYR A 191 -7.90 36.86 10.73
CA TYR A 191 -9.02 36.32 9.94
C TYR A 191 -10.21 37.31 9.84
N ASP A 192 -10.58 37.96 10.93
CA ASP A 192 -11.72 38.90 10.98
C ASP A 192 -11.54 40.12 10.05
N SER A 193 -10.30 40.47 9.70
CA SER A 193 -9.96 41.56 8.80
C SER A 193 -9.47 41.11 7.41
N ASP A 194 -9.26 39.80 7.24
CA ASP A 194 -8.75 39.19 6.01
C ASP A 194 -9.89 38.82 5.05
N THR A 195 -10.19 39.72 4.14
CA THR A 195 -11.28 39.51 3.16
C THR A 195 -10.99 38.38 2.18
N LYS A 196 -9.69 38.04 1.92
CA LYS A 196 -9.31 36.91 1.05
C LYS A 196 -9.60 35.60 1.76
N ALA A 197 -9.20 35.46 3.02
CA ALA A 197 -9.49 34.27 3.82
C ALA A 197 -11.00 34.05 4.00
N GLN A 198 -11.76 35.11 4.32
CA GLN A 198 -13.21 35.02 4.45
C GLN A 198 -13.92 34.63 3.16
N ALA A 199 -13.45 35.10 2.00
CA ALA A 199 -13.98 34.71 0.70
C ALA A 199 -13.71 33.22 0.41
N ALA A 200 -12.46 32.75 0.62
CA ALA A 200 -12.09 31.36 0.44
C ALA A 200 -12.91 30.42 1.34
N VAL A 201 -13.07 30.77 2.62
CA VAL A 201 -13.92 30.02 3.56
C VAL A 201 -15.37 29.93 3.05
N SER A 202 -15.94 31.05 2.59
CA SER A 202 -17.30 31.07 2.05
C SER A 202 -17.45 30.18 0.81
N ASP A 203 -16.44 30.17 -0.06
CA ASP A 203 -16.43 29.32 -1.26
C ASP A 203 -16.31 27.84 -0.89
N TYR A 204 -15.44 27.49 0.08
CA TYR A 204 -15.29 26.11 0.56
C TYR A 204 -16.55 25.60 1.26
N GLU A 205 -17.21 26.42 2.10
CA GLU A 205 -18.50 26.10 2.72
C GLU A 205 -19.57 25.84 1.64
N ALA A 206 -19.61 26.66 0.57
CA ALA A 206 -20.55 26.47 -0.53
C ALA A 206 -20.28 25.19 -1.34
N ILE A 207 -19.00 24.82 -1.54
CA ILE A 207 -18.63 23.56 -2.22
C ILE A 207 -19.04 22.37 -1.39
N LYS A 208 -18.80 22.37 -0.07
CA LYS A 208 -19.19 21.29 0.84
C LYS A 208 -20.68 20.92 0.72
N GLU A 209 -21.56 21.89 0.53
CA GLU A 209 -23.00 21.65 0.35
C GLU A 209 -23.34 20.88 -0.91
N THR A 210 -22.41 20.75 -1.86
CA THR A 210 -22.57 20.02 -3.14
C THR A 210 -22.02 18.61 -3.11
N LEU A 211 -21.25 18.25 -2.10
CA LEU A 211 -20.60 16.95 -2.00
C LEU A 211 -21.63 15.83 -1.76
N VAL A 212 -21.27 14.62 -2.20
CA VAL A 212 -22.10 13.42 -2.07
C VAL A 212 -21.32 12.36 -1.30
N GLU A 213 -21.98 11.79 -0.29
CA GLU A 213 -21.41 10.68 0.48
C GLU A 213 -21.26 9.44 -0.41
N GLN A 214 -20.07 8.81 -0.36
CA GLN A 214 -19.78 7.59 -1.08
C GLN A 214 -20.34 6.37 -0.32
N ASP A 215 -20.92 5.41 -1.07
CA ASP A 215 -21.29 4.12 -0.49
C ASP A 215 -20.05 3.23 -0.38
N ILE A 216 -19.62 2.93 0.85
CA ILE A 216 -18.42 2.10 1.10
C ILE A 216 -18.48 0.74 0.39
N ASN A 217 -19.68 0.19 0.13
CA ASN A 217 -19.85 -1.07 -0.57
C ASN A 217 -19.56 -0.99 -2.08
N THR A 218 -19.35 0.20 -2.62
CA THR A 218 -18.97 0.45 -4.01
C THR A 218 -17.49 0.86 -4.17
N ILE A 219 -16.74 0.86 -3.08
CA ILE A 219 -15.31 1.24 -3.07
C ILE A 219 -14.47 0.01 -3.38
N THR A 220 -13.81 0.02 -4.53
CA THR A 220 -12.88 -1.03 -4.92
C THR A 220 -11.54 -0.86 -4.23
N HIS A 221 -10.85 -1.97 -3.96
CA HIS A 221 -9.46 -1.99 -3.49
C HIS A 221 -8.62 -2.71 -4.54
N ILE A 222 -7.71 -2.00 -5.18
CA ILE A 222 -6.76 -2.55 -6.14
C ILE A 222 -5.39 -2.72 -5.48
N PHE A 223 -4.61 -3.71 -5.93
CA PHE A 223 -3.28 -3.89 -5.39
C PHE A 223 -2.24 -4.28 -6.45
N PHE A 224 -1.01 -3.95 -6.13
CA PHE A 224 0.18 -4.19 -6.90
C PHE A 224 1.23 -4.93 -6.07
N HIS A 225 2.27 -5.41 -6.71
CA HIS A 225 3.55 -5.76 -6.12
C HIS A 225 4.61 -4.80 -6.67
N ILE A 226 5.84 -4.90 -6.20
CA ILE A 226 6.99 -4.11 -6.68
C ILE A 226 7.01 -4.06 -8.22
N LEU A 227 7.16 -2.86 -8.78
CA LEU A 227 7.03 -2.64 -10.21
C LEU A 227 8.29 -3.06 -10.99
N SER A 228 8.11 -3.67 -12.16
CA SER A 228 9.22 -3.93 -13.08
C SER A 228 9.64 -2.63 -13.78
N VAL A 229 10.88 -2.21 -13.54
CA VAL A 229 11.53 -1.05 -14.18
C VAL A 229 12.04 -1.41 -15.56
N ASP A 230 12.68 -2.58 -15.67
CA ASP A 230 13.23 -3.13 -16.91
C ASP A 230 12.55 -4.47 -17.26
N PRO A 231 11.40 -4.44 -17.95
CA PRO A 231 10.65 -5.64 -18.28
C PRO A 231 11.38 -6.58 -19.23
N GLU A 232 12.30 -6.10 -20.09
CA GLU A 232 13.13 -6.95 -20.95
C GLU A 232 14.09 -7.81 -20.13
N ASN A 233 14.59 -7.28 -19.00
CA ASN A 233 15.41 -8.01 -18.04
C ASN A 233 14.54 -8.89 -17.12
N SER A 234 13.51 -8.33 -16.49
CA SER A 234 12.67 -9.03 -15.51
C SER A 234 12.02 -10.28 -16.09
N PHE A 235 11.54 -10.20 -17.33
CA PHE A 235 10.81 -11.29 -17.98
C PHE A 235 11.72 -12.19 -18.84
N ASN A 236 13.03 -12.05 -18.71
CA ASN A 236 14.02 -12.82 -19.47
C ASN A 236 14.19 -14.24 -18.91
N LYS A 237 13.55 -15.22 -19.56
CA LYS A 237 13.64 -16.65 -19.16
C LYS A 237 15.03 -17.25 -19.28
N ASP A 238 15.85 -16.78 -20.20
CA ASP A 238 17.22 -17.28 -20.34
C ASP A 238 18.09 -16.87 -19.15
N LYS A 239 17.78 -15.73 -18.53
CA LYS A 239 18.48 -15.20 -17.35
C LYS A 239 17.89 -15.72 -16.04
N TRP A 240 16.57 -15.68 -15.87
CA TRP A 240 15.88 -15.92 -14.60
C TRP A 240 15.11 -17.25 -14.53
N GLY A 241 15.02 -18.01 -15.64
CA GLY A 241 14.33 -19.29 -15.67
C GLY A 241 12.83 -19.16 -15.31
N THR A 242 12.38 -19.95 -14.35
CA THR A 242 10.97 -19.92 -13.90
C THR A 242 10.62 -18.68 -13.07
N GLN A 243 11.59 -17.94 -12.52
CA GLN A 243 11.32 -16.68 -11.84
C GLN A 243 10.78 -15.63 -12.82
N ALA A 244 11.30 -15.61 -14.07
CA ALA A 244 10.77 -14.72 -15.11
C ALA A 244 9.27 -14.95 -15.40
N ASP A 245 8.79 -16.19 -15.29
CA ASP A 245 7.35 -16.49 -15.41
C ASP A 245 6.55 -15.88 -14.27
N GLY A 246 7.07 -15.98 -13.02
CA GLY A 246 6.49 -15.36 -11.83
C GLY A 246 6.46 -13.84 -11.95
N TYR A 247 7.57 -13.23 -12.34
CA TYR A 247 7.66 -11.78 -12.55
C TYR A 247 6.69 -11.31 -13.64
N ASN A 248 6.63 -11.99 -14.79
CA ASN A 248 5.70 -11.65 -15.86
C ASN A 248 4.23 -11.79 -15.42
N GLY A 249 3.90 -12.77 -14.58
CA GLY A 249 2.54 -12.99 -14.10
C GLY A 249 2.11 -12.03 -12.98
N LEU A 250 2.98 -11.82 -11.98
CA LEU A 250 2.63 -11.12 -10.74
C LEU A 250 2.93 -9.62 -10.75
N MET A 251 3.97 -9.19 -11.48
CA MET A 251 4.44 -7.80 -11.40
C MET A 251 3.81 -6.95 -12.50
N THR A 252 3.47 -5.72 -12.17
CA THR A 252 3.09 -4.67 -13.12
C THR A 252 4.36 -3.95 -13.56
N THR A 253 4.43 -3.44 -14.79
CA THR A 253 5.56 -2.59 -15.19
C THR A 253 5.33 -1.14 -14.78
N VAL A 254 6.42 -0.37 -14.63
CA VAL A 254 6.35 1.09 -14.40
C VAL A 254 5.51 1.78 -15.49
N SER A 255 5.65 1.35 -16.76
CA SER A 255 4.86 1.88 -17.87
C SER A 255 3.36 1.60 -17.71
N GLU A 256 3.00 0.38 -17.32
CA GLU A 256 1.61 0.00 -17.06
C GLU A 256 1.03 0.79 -15.89
N PHE A 257 1.77 0.90 -14.78
CA PHE A 257 1.31 1.59 -13.59
C PHE A 257 0.98 3.08 -13.87
N LYS A 258 1.87 3.79 -14.56
CA LYS A 258 1.63 5.19 -14.97
C LYS A 258 0.35 5.33 -15.80
N LYS A 259 0.14 4.45 -16.79
CA LYS A 259 -1.09 4.47 -17.61
C LYS A 259 -2.36 4.10 -16.82
N ILE A 260 -2.23 3.24 -15.81
CA ILE A 260 -3.32 2.89 -14.90
C ILE A 260 -3.75 4.12 -14.08
N LEU A 261 -2.79 4.86 -13.52
CA LEU A 261 -3.08 6.09 -12.78
C LEU A 261 -3.82 7.11 -13.65
N GLU A 262 -3.32 7.37 -14.86
CA GLU A 262 -3.95 8.26 -15.83
C GLU A 262 -5.40 7.83 -16.16
N SER A 263 -5.61 6.55 -16.50
CA SER A 263 -6.93 6.03 -16.84
C SER A 263 -7.92 6.13 -15.67
N MET A 264 -7.48 5.83 -14.46
CA MET A 264 -8.33 5.93 -13.27
C MET A 264 -8.66 7.39 -12.93
N TYR A 265 -7.70 8.30 -13.08
CA TYR A 265 -7.94 9.74 -12.91
C TYR A 265 -8.97 10.27 -13.90
N GLU A 266 -8.83 9.95 -15.20
CA GLU A 266 -9.78 10.32 -16.26
C GLU A 266 -11.20 9.78 -15.97
N LYS A 267 -11.30 8.60 -15.35
CA LYS A 267 -12.59 8.00 -14.92
C LYS A 267 -13.13 8.56 -13.61
N GLY A 268 -12.44 9.54 -13.03
CA GLY A 268 -12.86 10.25 -11.82
C GLY A 268 -12.64 9.48 -10.52
N TYR A 269 -11.72 8.52 -10.49
CA TYR A 269 -11.34 7.86 -9.25
C TYR A 269 -10.53 8.81 -8.34
N VAL A 270 -10.74 8.66 -7.02
CA VAL A 270 -10.05 9.42 -5.95
C VAL A 270 -9.56 8.41 -4.93
N LEU A 271 -8.27 8.44 -4.65
CA LEU A 271 -7.59 7.55 -3.71
C LEU A 271 -7.95 7.94 -2.27
N VAL A 272 -8.41 6.97 -1.48
CA VAL A 272 -8.77 7.12 -0.07
C VAL A 272 -8.01 6.08 0.76
N SER A 273 -7.79 6.36 2.05
CA SER A 273 -7.32 5.33 2.98
C SER A 273 -8.42 4.31 3.26
N ILE A 274 -8.04 3.06 3.54
CA ILE A 274 -8.98 2.06 4.05
C ILE A 274 -9.62 2.52 5.38
N ARG A 275 -8.94 3.38 6.15
CA ARG A 275 -9.43 3.96 7.40
C ARG A 275 -10.55 4.98 7.18
N ASP A 276 -10.70 5.52 5.96
CA ASP A 276 -11.83 6.38 5.61
C ASP A 276 -13.15 5.60 5.43
N LEU A 277 -13.07 4.29 5.15
CA LEU A 277 -14.25 3.44 5.01
C LEU A 277 -14.93 3.16 6.34
N ALA A 278 -14.13 3.07 7.41
CA ALA A 278 -14.63 2.87 8.77
C ALA A 278 -13.57 3.33 9.78
N ARG A 279 -14.01 3.71 10.99
CA ARG A 279 -13.14 4.19 12.07
C ARG A 279 -13.47 3.48 13.36
N GLU A 280 -12.41 3.16 14.12
CA GLU A 280 -12.58 2.70 15.49
C GLU A 280 -13.08 3.86 16.37
N THR A 281 -14.15 3.63 17.11
CA THR A 281 -14.75 4.59 18.07
C THR A 281 -15.13 3.86 19.36
N VAL A 282 -15.61 4.64 20.34
CA VAL A 282 -16.11 4.09 21.61
C VAL A 282 -17.59 4.42 21.72
N ASP A 283 -18.42 3.37 21.88
CA ASP A 283 -19.88 3.52 22.01
C ASP A 283 -20.28 4.10 23.39
N GLU A 284 -21.59 4.34 23.58
CA GLU A 284 -22.14 4.89 24.81
C GLU A 284 -21.91 3.98 26.03
N ASP A 285 -21.71 2.68 25.83
CA ASP A 285 -21.44 1.68 26.86
C ASP A 285 -19.93 1.53 27.15
N GLY A 286 -19.06 2.24 26.43
CA GLY A 286 -17.61 2.21 26.58
C GLY A 286 -16.94 1.06 25.81
N ASN A 287 -17.62 0.40 24.87
CA ASN A 287 -17.03 -0.63 24.04
C ASN A 287 -16.37 -0.02 22.81
N THR A 288 -15.26 -0.60 22.38
CA THR A 288 -14.63 -0.28 21.11
C THR A 288 -15.46 -0.88 19.97
N VAL A 289 -15.91 -0.04 19.05
CA VAL A 289 -16.71 -0.40 17.88
C VAL A 289 -16.11 0.18 16.60
N MET A 290 -16.44 -0.43 15.48
CA MET A 290 -16.06 0.08 14.16
C MET A 290 -17.27 0.77 13.53
N GLU A 291 -17.21 2.10 13.41
CA GLU A 291 -18.25 2.88 12.76
C GLU A 291 -17.93 3.14 11.29
N LYS A 292 -18.99 3.15 10.45
CA LYS A 292 -18.88 3.52 9.04
C LYS A 292 -18.29 4.92 8.91
N GLY A 293 -17.28 5.07 8.06
CA GLY A 293 -16.71 6.36 7.68
C GLY A 293 -17.64 7.16 6.75
N SER A 294 -17.31 8.43 6.58
CA SER A 294 -18.02 9.34 5.67
C SER A 294 -17.03 9.96 4.68
N ILE A 295 -17.03 9.48 3.46
CA ILE A 295 -16.20 10.00 2.37
C ILE A 295 -17.07 10.89 1.50
N MET A 296 -16.78 12.18 1.49
CA MET A 296 -17.57 13.20 0.79
C MET A 296 -16.82 13.66 -0.47
N LEU A 297 -17.36 13.37 -1.66
CA LEU A 297 -16.75 13.72 -2.94
C LEU A 297 -17.71 14.48 -3.84
N PRO A 298 -17.21 15.26 -4.82
CA PRO A 298 -18.07 15.88 -5.84
C PRO A 298 -18.86 14.83 -6.63
N PRO A 299 -20.07 15.17 -7.12
CA PRO A 299 -20.88 14.28 -7.96
C PRO A 299 -20.08 13.75 -9.16
N GLY A 300 -20.04 12.42 -9.32
CA GLY A 300 -19.35 11.75 -10.43
C GLY A 300 -17.94 11.27 -10.09
N LYS A 301 -17.31 11.74 -9.02
CA LYS A 301 -16.07 11.14 -8.47
C LYS A 301 -16.38 9.81 -7.77
N LYS A 302 -15.39 8.92 -7.70
CA LYS A 302 -15.49 7.55 -7.16
C LYS A 302 -14.31 7.29 -6.24
N ALA A 303 -14.58 6.91 -4.99
CA ALA A 303 -13.51 6.51 -4.08
C ALA A 303 -12.94 5.13 -4.45
N PHE A 304 -11.62 4.94 -4.25
CA PHE A 304 -10.96 3.63 -4.31
C PHE A 304 -9.80 3.56 -3.32
N VAL A 305 -9.43 2.35 -2.92
CA VAL A 305 -8.26 2.06 -2.08
C VAL A 305 -7.19 1.41 -2.93
N MET A 306 -5.92 1.71 -2.65
CA MET A 306 -4.75 1.12 -3.29
C MET A 306 -3.81 0.52 -2.24
N SER A 307 -3.20 -0.63 -2.54
CA SER A 307 -2.12 -1.18 -1.72
C SER A 307 -1.00 -1.77 -2.56
N GLU A 308 0.17 -1.89 -1.95
CA GLU A 308 1.32 -2.59 -2.52
C GLU A 308 1.77 -3.68 -1.56
N ASP A 309 1.84 -4.91 -2.08
CA ASP A 309 2.26 -6.09 -1.34
C ASP A 309 3.77 -6.30 -1.47
N ASP A 310 4.38 -6.91 -0.44
CA ASP A 310 5.79 -7.32 -0.45
C ASP A 310 6.79 -6.17 -0.63
N VAL A 311 6.56 -4.98 -0.03
CA VAL A 311 7.47 -3.81 -0.14
C VAL A 311 8.75 -4.06 0.66
N CYS A 312 9.45 -5.12 0.29
CA CYS A 312 10.63 -5.66 0.98
C CYS A 312 11.87 -5.63 0.12
N TYR A 313 11.74 -5.52 -1.21
CA TYR A 313 12.85 -5.57 -2.17
C TYR A 313 13.76 -6.77 -1.86
N TYR A 314 13.23 -7.96 -2.13
CA TYR A 314 13.85 -9.21 -1.75
C TYR A 314 15.23 -9.42 -2.38
N GLU A 315 16.17 -9.93 -1.59
CA GLU A 315 17.54 -10.26 -2.00
C GLU A 315 17.59 -11.08 -3.32
N TYR A 316 16.66 -12.02 -3.51
CA TYR A 316 16.60 -12.85 -4.71
C TYR A 316 16.12 -12.11 -5.98
N MET A 317 15.62 -10.87 -5.86
CA MET A 317 15.17 -10.02 -6.97
C MET A 317 16.26 -9.05 -7.44
N GLU A 318 17.36 -8.92 -6.71
CA GLU A 318 18.45 -8.02 -7.06
C GLU A 318 19.00 -8.27 -8.48
N GLY A 319 19.16 -7.21 -9.25
CA GLY A 319 19.60 -7.26 -10.64
C GLY A 319 18.60 -7.83 -11.63
N ALA A 320 17.34 -8.06 -11.18
CA ALA A 320 16.28 -8.57 -12.06
C ALA A 320 15.42 -7.47 -12.70
N GLY A 321 15.88 -6.21 -12.68
CA GLY A 321 15.18 -5.09 -13.31
C GLY A 321 14.08 -4.47 -12.44
N PHE A 322 14.24 -4.57 -11.12
CA PHE A 322 13.41 -3.92 -10.10
C PHE A 322 14.25 -2.93 -9.30
N ALA A 323 13.63 -1.97 -8.65
CA ALA A 323 14.27 -1.24 -7.57
C ALA A 323 14.76 -2.21 -6.48
N ASP A 324 15.83 -1.90 -5.80
CA ASP A 324 16.41 -2.76 -4.77
C ASP A 324 16.25 -2.20 -3.34
N LYS A 325 15.90 -0.92 -3.23
CA LYS A 325 15.76 -0.25 -1.93
C LYS A 325 14.93 1.02 -2.05
N MET A 326 14.25 1.37 -0.97
CA MET A 326 13.67 2.69 -0.78
C MET A 326 14.58 3.52 0.13
N VAL A 327 14.84 4.76 -0.23
CA VAL A 327 15.69 5.71 0.50
C VAL A 327 14.99 7.05 0.65
N VAL A 328 15.50 7.91 1.52
CA VAL A 328 15.02 9.29 1.66
C VAL A 328 15.97 10.21 0.91
N ASP A 329 15.46 11.05 0.03
CA ASP A 329 16.25 12.03 -0.73
C ASP A 329 16.67 13.24 0.13
N GLU A 330 17.39 14.17 -0.48
CA GLU A 330 17.86 15.40 0.18
C GLU A 330 16.74 16.36 0.63
N ASN A 331 15.52 16.17 0.11
CA ASN A 331 14.33 16.94 0.45
C ASN A 331 13.45 16.23 1.50
N GLY A 332 13.87 15.06 1.97
CA GLY A 332 13.13 14.25 2.93
C GLY A 332 12.05 13.34 2.31
N LYS A 333 11.99 13.24 0.96
CA LYS A 333 10.99 12.42 0.27
C LYS A 333 11.44 10.97 0.09
N PRO A 334 10.51 9.98 0.22
CA PRO A 334 10.82 8.60 -0.10
C PRO A 334 10.97 8.42 -1.61
N VAL A 335 12.11 7.85 -2.03
CA VAL A 335 12.44 7.55 -3.43
C VAL A 335 13.12 6.19 -3.52
N ASN A 336 13.26 5.63 -4.72
CA ASN A 336 13.90 4.33 -4.91
C ASN A 336 15.37 4.46 -5.29
N HIS A 337 16.17 3.54 -4.81
CA HIS A 337 17.46 3.17 -5.38
C HIS A 337 17.25 2.05 -6.40
N TYR A 338 17.93 2.15 -7.55
CA TYR A 338 17.85 1.20 -8.65
C TYR A 338 19.21 1.03 -9.31
N VAL A 339 19.60 -0.21 -9.58
CA VAL A 339 20.81 -0.54 -10.34
C VAL A 339 20.41 -1.08 -11.71
N ASP A 340 20.83 -0.39 -12.77
CA ASP A 340 20.51 -0.77 -14.15
C ASP A 340 21.31 -2.00 -14.63
N ALA A 341 21.00 -2.48 -15.84
CA ALA A 341 21.65 -3.67 -16.42
C ALA A 341 23.15 -3.48 -16.66
N GLU A 342 23.65 -2.25 -16.76
CA GLU A 342 25.05 -1.86 -16.91
C GLU A 342 25.76 -1.70 -15.57
N GLY A 343 25.04 -1.76 -14.45
CA GLY A 343 25.56 -1.61 -13.10
C GLY A 343 25.68 -0.16 -12.64
N ASN A 344 24.99 0.79 -13.29
CA ASN A 344 24.93 2.17 -12.81
C ASN A 344 23.85 2.28 -11.73
N GLU A 345 24.16 3.04 -10.68
CA GLU A 345 23.25 3.34 -9.58
C GLU A 345 22.42 4.59 -9.91
N HIS A 346 21.12 4.52 -9.65
CA HIS A 346 20.16 5.60 -9.87
C HIS A 346 19.30 5.79 -8.63
N THR A 347 18.83 7.02 -8.42
CA THR A 347 17.86 7.35 -7.38
C THR A 347 16.72 8.13 -8.02
N GLY A 348 15.46 7.75 -7.73
CA GLY A 348 14.29 8.40 -8.34
C GLY A 348 13.02 7.55 -8.28
N ALA A 349 12.12 7.78 -9.25
CA ALA A 349 10.81 7.16 -9.32
C ALA A 349 10.85 5.83 -10.09
N TYR A 350 11.16 4.74 -9.37
CA TYR A 350 11.33 3.40 -9.93
C TYR A 350 10.31 2.38 -9.38
N ASP A 351 9.45 2.78 -8.44
CA ASP A 351 8.39 1.93 -7.90
C ASP A 351 7.15 2.77 -7.55
N LEU A 352 6.11 2.14 -7.03
CA LEU A 352 4.79 2.72 -6.77
C LEU A 352 4.88 4.05 -6.02
N VAL A 353 5.62 4.11 -4.90
CA VAL A 353 5.63 5.27 -3.99
C VAL A 353 6.02 6.57 -4.70
N PRO A 354 7.24 6.74 -5.23
CA PRO A 354 7.60 8.03 -5.82
C PRO A 354 6.85 8.33 -7.12
N ILE A 355 6.38 7.30 -7.87
CA ILE A 355 5.57 7.51 -9.07
C ILE A 355 4.19 8.05 -8.69
N LEU A 356 3.58 7.52 -7.62
CA LEU A 356 2.29 8.00 -7.12
C LEU A 356 2.42 9.41 -6.55
N ASP A 357 3.54 9.72 -5.89
CA ASP A 357 3.82 11.05 -5.36
C ASP A 357 3.92 12.09 -6.48
N GLU A 358 4.72 11.81 -7.53
CA GLU A 358 4.81 12.66 -8.72
C GLU A 358 3.40 12.87 -9.34
N PHE A 359 2.60 11.82 -9.43
CA PHE A 359 1.26 11.89 -9.99
C PHE A 359 0.30 12.74 -9.15
N ILE A 360 0.32 12.61 -7.81
CA ILE A 360 -0.51 13.40 -6.90
C ILE A 360 -0.04 14.87 -6.86
N GLU A 361 1.27 15.14 -6.98
CA GLU A 361 1.77 16.51 -7.12
C GLU A 361 1.21 17.19 -8.38
N GLU A 362 1.09 16.47 -9.49
CA GLU A 362 0.48 16.97 -10.72
C GLU A 362 -1.06 17.03 -10.64
N HIS A 363 -1.68 16.12 -9.87
CA HIS A 363 -3.13 15.95 -9.74
C HIS A 363 -3.55 15.83 -8.26
N PRO A 364 -3.52 16.92 -7.47
CA PRO A 364 -3.85 16.88 -6.04
C PRO A 364 -5.25 16.31 -5.77
N ASP A 365 -6.19 16.50 -6.68
CA ASP A 365 -7.56 15.99 -6.61
C ASP A 365 -7.69 14.48 -6.89
N PHE A 366 -6.57 13.79 -7.11
CA PHE A 366 -6.53 12.32 -7.13
C PHE A 366 -6.46 11.71 -5.73
N SER A 367 -6.04 12.47 -4.71
CA SER A 367 -5.90 12.04 -3.31
C SER A 367 -6.96 12.70 -2.43
N TYR A 368 -7.60 11.92 -1.58
CA TYR A 368 -8.55 12.41 -0.56
C TYR A 368 -7.80 12.72 0.72
N LYS A 369 -7.75 14.00 1.12
CA LYS A 369 -7.09 14.49 2.34
C LYS A 369 -5.59 14.13 2.42
N GLY A 370 -4.92 14.01 1.30
CA GLY A 370 -3.51 13.63 1.24
C GLY A 370 -3.24 12.14 1.44
N HIS A 371 -4.29 11.30 1.61
CA HIS A 371 -4.10 9.85 1.78
C HIS A 371 -3.55 9.21 0.51
N LYS A 372 -2.65 8.24 0.70
CA LYS A 372 -1.99 7.50 -0.37
C LYS A 372 -2.24 5.98 -0.23
N ALA A 373 -1.36 5.17 -0.83
CA ALA A 373 -1.52 3.72 -0.80
C ALA A 373 -1.20 3.12 0.58
N CYS A 374 -1.69 1.89 0.82
CA CYS A 374 -1.27 1.07 1.94
C CYS A 374 -0.10 0.17 1.53
N LEU A 375 1.06 0.31 2.18
CA LEU A 375 2.26 -0.47 1.95
C LEU A 375 2.34 -1.59 2.98
N VAL A 376 2.49 -2.85 2.53
CA VAL A 376 2.55 -3.97 3.48
C VAL A 376 3.83 -4.78 3.34
N PHE A 377 4.38 -5.10 4.50
CA PHE A 377 5.68 -5.72 4.64
C PHE A 377 5.58 -7.14 5.14
N THR A 378 6.30 -8.05 4.49
CA THR A 378 6.76 -9.28 5.13
C THR A 378 7.96 -8.96 6.04
N GLY A 379 8.50 -9.94 6.76
CA GLY A 379 9.62 -9.68 7.65
C GLY A 379 10.85 -10.54 7.39
N TYR A 380 10.70 -11.68 6.72
CA TYR A 380 11.73 -12.72 6.65
C TYR A 380 13.00 -12.34 5.86
N ASN A 381 12.93 -11.29 5.05
CA ASN A 381 14.08 -10.78 4.28
C ASN A 381 14.36 -9.30 4.60
N GLY A 382 13.78 -8.80 5.70
CA GLY A 382 13.77 -7.39 6.05
C GLY A 382 12.68 -6.62 5.34
N ILE A 383 12.74 -5.29 5.38
CA ILE A 383 11.76 -4.37 4.78
C ILE A 383 12.45 -3.26 4.00
N LEU A 384 11.79 -2.73 2.98
CA LEU A 384 12.24 -1.56 2.22
C LEU A 384 13.63 -1.71 1.57
N GLY A 385 14.11 -2.95 1.36
CA GLY A 385 15.46 -3.24 0.88
C GLY A 385 16.54 -3.30 1.96
N TYR A 386 16.19 -3.05 3.22
CA TYR A 386 17.07 -3.17 4.38
C TYR A 386 16.91 -4.54 5.02
N ARG A 387 18.02 -5.20 5.36
CA ARG A 387 18.05 -6.55 5.95
C ARG A 387 17.84 -6.48 7.47
N THR A 388 16.63 -6.05 7.88
CA THR A 388 16.27 -5.71 9.26
C THR A 388 15.90 -6.92 10.13
N ASP A 389 15.70 -8.11 9.54
CA ASP A 389 15.26 -9.30 10.27
C ASP A 389 16.36 -9.89 11.16
N GLU A 390 15.95 -10.42 12.31
CA GLU A 390 16.83 -11.08 13.27
C GLU A 390 17.61 -12.28 12.70
N SER A 391 17.20 -12.83 11.54
CA SER A 391 17.93 -13.92 10.86
C SER A 391 19.25 -13.48 10.23
N TYR A 392 19.47 -12.20 10.02
CA TYR A 392 20.75 -11.64 9.57
C TYR A 392 21.72 -11.33 10.70
N ASP A 393 21.28 -11.31 11.98
CA ASP A 393 22.11 -11.00 13.14
C ASP A 393 22.82 -12.25 13.67
N PRO A 394 24.19 -12.34 13.58
CA PRO A 394 24.94 -13.48 14.09
C PRO A 394 24.79 -13.72 15.60
N SER A 395 24.31 -12.74 16.36
CA SER A 395 24.06 -12.87 17.81
C SER A 395 22.66 -13.42 18.13
N SER A 396 21.76 -13.44 17.17
CA SER A 396 20.38 -13.92 17.33
C SER A 396 20.30 -15.44 17.39
N GLU A 397 19.37 -15.97 18.17
CA GLU A 397 19.02 -17.40 18.16
C GLU A 397 18.33 -17.83 16.83
N TYR A 398 17.87 -16.88 16.03
CA TYR A 398 17.23 -17.06 14.72
C TYR A 398 18.19 -16.86 13.54
N TYR A 399 19.48 -16.63 13.81
CA TYR A 399 20.47 -16.41 12.78
C TYR A 399 20.51 -17.53 11.73
N ASP A 400 20.47 -17.16 10.47
CA ASP A 400 20.57 -18.09 9.34
C ASP A 400 21.83 -17.82 8.52
N PRO A 401 22.89 -18.64 8.66
CA PRO A 401 24.14 -18.44 7.92
C PRO A 401 24.04 -18.72 6.42
N SER A 402 22.87 -19.12 5.91
CA SER A 402 22.64 -19.32 4.47
C SER A 402 22.20 -18.03 3.73
N LEU A 403 21.82 -17.00 4.47
CA LEU A 403 21.51 -15.67 3.94
C LEU A 403 22.79 -14.90 3.63
N GLU A 404 22.68 -13.79 2.92
CA GLU A 404 23.79 -12.88 2.70
C GLU A 404 24.38 -12.41 4.04
N GLN A 405 25.70 -12.29 4.10
CA GLN A 405 26.38 -12.02 5.35
C GLN A 405 27.01 -10.62 5.34
N GLY A 406 27.20 -10.07 6.54
CA GLY A 406 27.93 -8.82 6.73
C GLY A 406 27.06 -7.60 6.94
N HIS A 407 25.74 -7.79 7.06
CA HIS A 407 24.81 -6.73 7.41
C HIS A 407 24.97 -6.30 8.87
N ASP A 408 24.98 -5.00 9.10
CA ASP A 408 24.78 -4.40 10.42
C ASP A 408 23.28 -4.17 10.62
N VAL A 409 22.63 -5.17 11.23
CA VAL A 409 21.16 -5.18 11.39
C VAL A 409 20.66 -3.95 12.16
N GLU A 410 21.42 -3.43 13.11
CA GLU A 410 21.07 -2.21 13.86
C GLU A 410 21.11 -0.96 12.96
N ALA A 411 22.13 -0.83 12.13
CA ALA A 411 22.24 0.26 11.16
C ALA A 411 21.14 0.15 10.08
N GLU A 412 20.88 -1.05 9.56
CA GLU A 412 19.80 -1.32 8.59
C GLU A 412 18.42 -0.94 9.16
N ARG A 413 18.13 -1.28 10.41
CA ARG A 413 16.90 -0.88 11.12
C ARG A 413 16.79 0.63 11.27
N ALA A 414 17.87 1.30 11.64
CA ALA A 414 17.86 2.76 11.80
C ALA A 414 17.57 3.49 10.47
N GLU A 415 18.08 2.99 9.34
CA GLU A 415 17.76 3.55 8.03
C GLU A 415 16.29 3.23 7.62
N ALA A 416 15.82 1.99 7.84
CA ALA A 416 14.43 1.63 7.57
C ALA A 416 13.43 2.50 8.37
N VAL A 417 13.73 2.82 9.64
CA VAL A 417 12.91 3.72 10.47
C VAL A 417 12.79 5.12 9.87
N LYS A 418 13.88 5.65 9.28
CA LYS A 418 13.82 6.97 8.60
C LYS A 418 12.88 6.94 7.39
N VAL A 419 12.96 5.88 6.60
CA VAL A 419 12.08 5.71 5.43
C VAL A 419 10.63 5.51 5.86
N LEU A 420 10.37 4.66 6.86
CA LEU A 420 9.01 4.45 7.41
C LEU A 420 8.40 5.76 7.91
N LYS A 421 9.23 6.61 8.57
CA LYS A 421 8.78 7.92 9.03
C LYS A 421 8.41 8.82 7.87
N ALA A 422 9.26 8.92 6.84
CA ALA A 422 8.99 9.71 5.65
C ALA A 422 7.71 9.25 4.93
N LEU A 423 7.51 7.93 4.78
CA LEU A 423 6.29 7.35 4.20
C LEU A 423 5.03 7.72 4.99
N HIS A 424 5.08 7.62 6.32
CA HIS A 424 3.95 7.96 7.17
C HIS A 424 3.61 9.46 7.11
N GLU A 425 4.63 10.33 7.18
CA GLU A 425 4.47 11.79 7.09
C GLU A 425 3.94 12.22 5.70
N ASP A 426 4.21 11.41 4.67
CA ASP A 426 3.77 11.63 3.29
C ASP A 426 2.39 11.01 2.97
N GLY A 427 1.70 10.41 3.97
CA GLY A 427 0.32 9.95 3.87
C GLY A 427 0.12 8.48 3.47
N TYR A 428 1.16 7.65 3.51
CA TYR A 428 1.05 6.21 3.30
C TYR A 428 0.61 5.46 4.56
N ASP A 429 -0.31 4.52 4.39
CA ASP A 429 -0.65 3.54 5.42
C ASP A 429 0.40 2.42 5.45
N LEU A 430 0.81 1.98 6.67
CA LEU A 430 1.81 0.94 6.85
C LEU A 430 1.19 -0.27 7.54
N GLY A 431 1.37 -1.47 6.96
CA GLY A 431 0.66 -2.66 7.43
C GLY A 431 1.43 -3.96 7.32
N SER A 432 0.77 -5.05 7.72
CA SER A 432 1.32 -6.40 7.77
C SER A 432 1.01 -7.22 6.53
N HIS A 433 2.05 -7.93 6.02
CA HIS A 433 1.88 -9.02 5.07
C HIS A 433 2.37 -10.37 5.64
N SER A 434 2.20 -10.57 6.95
CA SER A 434 2.78 -11.63 7.79
C SER A 434 4.32 -11.63 7.80
N TRP A 435 4.96 -12.31 8.77
CA TRP A 435 6.43 -12.37 8.77
C TRP A 435 6.98 -13.20 7.61
N GLY A 436 6.43 -14.39 7.39
CA GLY A 436 7.00 -15.37 6.45
C GLY A 436 6.18 -15.60 5.19
N HIS A 437 5.33 -14.64 4.78
CA HIS A 437 4.44 -14.75 3.63
C HIS A 437 3.63 -16.05 3.64
N ARG A 438 3.00 -16.36 4.81
CA ARG A 438 2.31 -17.62 5.06
C ARG A 438 0.83 -17.52 4.77
N ASP A 439 0.25 -18.66 4.38
CA ASP A 439 -1.19 -18.86 4.29
C ASP A 439 -1.78 -18.93 5.73
N LEU A 440 -2.04 -17.73 6.30
CA LEU A 440 -2.44 -17.58 7.70
C LEU A 440 -3.74 -18.29 8.04
N GLY A 441 -4.62 -18.50 7.07
CA GLY A 441 -5.87 -19.24 7.24
C GLY A 441 -5.67 -20.76 7.35
N GLN A 442 -4.57 -21.31 6.81
CA GLN A 442 -4.36 -22.73 6.61
C GLN A 442 -3.30 -23.35 7.52
N ILE A 443 -2.26 -22.58 7.90
CA ILE A 443 -1.17 -23.10 8.73
C ILE A 443 -1.66 -23.45 10.13
N GLU A 444 -0.97 -24.38 10.79
CA GLU A 444 -1.23 -24.76 12.18
C GLU A 444 -1.19 -23.55 13.12
N TYR A 445 -2.07 -23.49 14.13
CA TYR A 445 -2.26 -22.32 14.99
C TYR A 445 -0.97 -21.88 15.70
N ASP A 446 -0.13 -22.81 16.17
CA ASP A 446 1.14 -22.47 16.80
C ASP A 446 2.14 -21.84 15.81
N ARG A 447 2.09 -22.24 14.53
CA ARG A 447 2.90 -21.59 13.46
C ARG A 447 2.36 -20.22 13.11
N PHE A 448 1.04 -20.08 13.07
CA PHE A 448 0.38 -18.80 12.88
C PHE A 448 0.81 -17.79 13.96
N LYS A 449 0.73 -18.17 15.24
CA LYS A 449 1.19 -17.28 16.33
C LYS A 449 2.65 -16.89 16.21
N LYS A 450 3.53 -17.86 15.92
CA LYS A 450 4.97 -17.59 15.75
C LYS A 450 5.26 -16.64 14.59
N ASP A 451 4.52 -16.75 13.51
CA ASP A 451 4.64 -15.85 12.37
C ASP A 451 4.22 -14.42 12.75
N CYS A 452 3.07 -14.27 13.38
CA CYS A 452 2.59 -12.99 13.91
C CYS A 452 3.55 -12.39 14.94
N ASP A 453 4.05 -13.18 15.90
CA ASP A 453 5.00 -12.73 16.94
C ASP A 453 6.34 -12.27 16.34
N ARG A 454 6.80 -12.92 15.26
CA ARG A 454 8.02 -12.49 14.56
C ARG A 454 7.80 -11.20 13.80
N TRP A 455 6.65 -11.06 13.12
CA TRP A 455 6.30 -9.81 12.46
C TRP A 455 6.23 -8.66 13.46
N GLU A 456 5.59 -8.89 14.59
CA GLU A 456 5.47 -7.91 15.68
C GLU A 456 6.84 -7.43 16.19
N ARG A 457 7.80 -8.34 16.35
CA ARG A 457 9.16 -7.99 16.83
C ARG A 457 10.04 -7.33 15.77
N ASN A 458 9.96 -7.77 14.51
CA ASN A 458 10.91 -7.37 13.48
C ASN A 458 10.40 -6.26 12.55
N VAL A 459 9.07 -6.06 12.45
CA VAL A 459 8.47 -5.06 11.57
C VAL A 459 7.63 -4.06 12.35
N ALA A 460 6.62 -4.51 13.11
CA ALA A 460 5.75 -3.60 13.85
C ALA A 460 6.54 -2.71 14.83
N SER A 461 7.61 -3.23 15.44
CA SER A 461 8.49 -2.44 16.32
C SER A 461 9.11 -1.24 15.59
N LEU A 462 9.54 -1.43 14.33
CA LEU A 462 10.13 -0.36 13.51
C LEU A 462 9.08 0.65 13.07
N ILE A 463 7.87 0.19 12.71
CA ILE A 463 6.75 1.08 12.38
C ILE A 463 6.38 1.93 13.60
N ARG A 464 6.25 1.34 14.79
CA ARG A 464 5.98 2.11 16.02
C ARG A 464 7.08 3.11 16.37
N GLU A 465 8.34 2.74 16.16
CA GLU A 465 9.46 3.64 16.38
C GLU A 465 9.40 4.85 15.42
N ALA A 466 9.04 4.62 14.17
CA ALA A 466 8.95 5.64 13.14
C ALA A 466 7.74 6.57 13.31
N THR A 467 6.57 6.00 13.66
CA THR A 467 5.27 6.71 13.60
C THR A 467 4.68 7.01 14.97
N GLY A 468 5.08 6.30 16.02
CA GLY A 468 4.42 6.33 17.33
C GLY A 468 3.12 5.52 17.40
N GLU A 469 2.70 4.85 16.31
CA GLU A 469 1.42 4.17 16.17
C GLU A 469 1.57 2.66 16.05
N GLN A 470 0.58 1.90 16.55
CA GLN A 470 0.47 0.46 16.33
C GLN A 470 -0.09 0.22 14.92
N PRO A 471 0.57 -0.58 14.06
CA PRO A 471 -0.01 -0.98 12.78
C PRO A 471 -1.31 -1.76 13.00
N ASP A 472 -2.36 -1.37 12.31
CA ASP A 472 -3.71 -1.91 12.47
C ASP A 472 -4.29 -2.56 11.20
N ILE A 473 -3.53 -2.54 10.09
CA ILE A 473 -3.90 -3.13 8.79
C ILE A 473 -3.13 -4.43 8.59
N ILE A 474 -3.85 -5.51 8.26
CA ILE A 474 -3.26 -6.76 7.80
C ILE A 474 -3.83 -7.16 6.44
N ILE A 475 -2.93 -7.42 5.51
CA ILE A 475 -3.23 -7.95 4.19
C ILE A 475 -2.74 -9.40 4.15
N TYR A 476 -3.65 -10.32 3.90
CA TYR A 476 -3.32 -11.75 3.93
C TYR A 476 -2.52 -12.17 2.71
N PRO A 477 -1.33 -12.78 2.91
CA PRO A 477 -0.58 -13.36 1.81
C PRO A 477 -1.44 -14.32 0.99
N ARG A 478 -1.34 -14.24 -0.34
CA ARG A 478 -2.12 -15.07 -1.28
C ARG A 478 -3.64 -14.93 -1.14
N GLY A 479 -4.10 -13.88 -0.46
CA GLY A 479 -5.51 -13.68 -0.16
C GLY A 479 -6.10 -14.71 0.81
N ALA A 480 -5.26 -15.47 1.51
CA ALA A 480 -5.67 -16.58 2.37
C ALA A 480 -6.21 -16.10 3.72
N ASP A 481 -7.47 -15.69 3.71
CA ASP A 481 -8.20 -15.21 4.87
C ASP A 481 -8.33 -16.26 5.97
N ILE A 482 -8.45 -15.80 7.22
CA ILE A 482 -8.63 -16.65 8.41
C ILE A 482 -10.06 -17.16 8.61
N ALA A 483 -11.00 -16.72 7.77
CA ALA A 483 -12.39 -17.17 7.71
C ALA A 483 -12.91 -17.17 6.29
N ASP A 484 -14.13 -17.72 6.10
CA ASP A 484 -14.86 -17.63 4.84
C ASP A 484 -15.60 -16.26 4.72
N TRP A 485 -16.56 -16.16 3.81
CA TRP A 485 -17.36 -14.95 3.58
C TRP A 485 -18.20 -14.51 4.79
N ARG A 486 -18.35 -15.36 5.82
CA ARG A 486 -19.03 -15.00 7.08
C ARG A 486 -18.16 -14.05 7.87
N GLY A 487 -18.79 -13.24 8.71
CA GLY A 487 -18.08 -12.32 9.57
C GLY A 487 -17.14 -13.01 10.55
N TYR A 488 -16.14 -12.29 11.00
CA TYR A 488 -15.33 -12.73 12.12
C TYR A 488 -16.17 -12.73 13.41
N SER A 489 -15.84 -13.63 14.30
CA SER A 489 -16.45 -13.70 15.62
C SER A 489 -15.40 -13.98 16.69
N SER A 490 -15.75 -13.71 17.94
CA SER A 490 -14.90 -14.03 19.08
C SER A 490 -14.61 -15.52 19.24
N ASP A 491 -15.32 -16.41 18.53
CA ASP A 491 -15.02 -17.86 18.51
C ASP A 491 -13.83 -18.19 17.60
N ASN A 492 -13.49 -17.32 16.66
CA ASN A 492 -12.31 -17.51 15.81
C ASN A 492 -11.04 -17.12 16.59
N GLU A 493 -10.24 -18.12 16.97
CA GLU A 493 -9.03 -17.90 17.76
C GLU A 493 -7.94 -17.10 17.02
N ARG A 494 -7.88 -17.17 15.67
CA ARG A 494 -6.94 -16.38 14.86
C ARG A 494 -7.36 -14.92 14.81
N PHE A 495 -8.66 -14.66 14.67
CA PHE A 495 -9.17 -13.29 14.72
C PHE A 495 -8.90 -12.65 16.08
N ARG A 496 -9.20 -13.34 17.19
CA ARG A 496 -8.89 -12.81 18.53
C ARG A 496 -7.43 -12.45 18.67
N TYR A 497 -6.54 -13.35 18.21
CA TYR A 497 -5.11 -13.14 18.32
C TYR A 497 -4.66 -11.90 17.53
N LEU A 498 -5.11 -11.73 16.27
CA LEU A 498 -4.81 -10.55 15.46
C LEU A 498 -5.43 -9.28 16.05
N TYR A 499 -6.66 -9.38 16.55
CA TYR A 499 -7.33 -8.25 17.22
C TYR A 499 -6.58 -7.80 18.48
N ASP A 500 -6.10 -8.74 19.29
CA ASP A 500 -5.29 -8.48 20.49
C ASP A 500 -3.92 -7.84 20.15
N LEU A 501 -3.37 -8.12 18.95
CA LEU A 501 -2.17 -7.47 18.42
C LEU A 501 -2.44 -6.05 17.88
N GLY A 502 -3.68 -5.61 17.78
CA GLY A 502 -4.04 -4.27 17.33
C GLY A 502 -4.68 -4.20 15.94
N PHE A 503 -4.77 -5.29 15.18
CA PHE A 503 -5.35 -5.26 13.85
C PHE A 503 -6.86 -4.98 13.87
N ARG A 504 -7.30 -4.12 12.96
CA ARG A 504 -8.69 -3.69 12.79
C ARG A 504 -9.18 -3.80 11.34
N TYR A 505 -8.26 -3.65 10.39
CA TYR A 505 -8.51 -3.69 8.94
C TYR A 505 -7.88 -4.95 8.35
N PHE A 506 -8.71 -5.75 7.69
CA PHE A 506 -8.33 -7.08 7.21
C PHE A 506 -8.62 -7.19 5.71
N CYS A 507 -7.59 -7.43 4.90
CA CYS A 507 -7.74 -7.49 3.46
C CYS A 507 -7.36 -8.87 2.92
N ASN A 508 -8.25 -9.43 2.11
CA ASN A 508 -8.02 -10.64 1.34
C ASN A 508 -7.97 -10.36 -0.16
N VAL A 509 -7.79 -11.38 -0.97
CA VAL A 509 -8.04 -11.33 -2.41
C VAL A 509 -9.36 -12.04 -2.67
N ASP A 510 -10.28 -11.36 -3.34
CA ASP A 510 -11.45 -12.01 -3.86
C ASP A 510 -11.61 -11.70 -5.36
N ASN A 511 -12.46 -12.42 -6.02
CA ASN A 511 -12.68 -12.23 -7.45
C ASN A 511 -13.82 -11.23 -7.72
N GLY A 512 -14.38 -10.63 -6.69
CA GLY A 512 -15.43 -9.62 -6.76
C GLY A 512 -14.83 -8.24 -7.08
N GLN A 513 -15.61 -7.43 -7.79
CA GLN A 513 -15.23 -6.05 -8.08
C GLN A 513 -15.29 -5.18 -6.84
N TYR A 514 -16.28 -5.43 -5.99
CA TYR A 514 -16.53 -4.72 -4.74
C TYR A 514 -16.93 -5.71 -3.66
N TRP A 515 -16.18 -5.72 -2.57
CA TRP A 515 -16.54 -6.49 -1.40
C TRP A 515 -16.02 -5.82 -0.13
N VAL A 516 -16.94 -5.37 0.71
CA VAL A 516 -16.67 -4.74 1.99
C VAL A 516 -17.55 -5.40 3.05
N GLN A 517 -16.98 -5.69 4.20
CA GLN A 517 -17.71 -6.20 5.36
C GLN A 517 -17.34 -5.39 6.60
N LEU A 518 -18.26 -4.55 7.03
CA LEU A 518 -18.17 -3.86 8.30
C LEU A 518 -18.71 -4.77 9.41
N GLY A 519 -17.86 -5.16 10.34
CA GLY A 519 -18.20 -5.89 11.54
C GLY A 519 -18.35 -4.95 12.74
N ASP A 520 -18.63 -5.52 13.94
CA ASP A 520 -18.82 -4.72 15.15
C ASP A 520 -17.54 -3.96 15.54
N ASN A 521 -16.37 -4.57 15.33
CA ASN A 521 -15.08 -4.03 15.76
C ASN A 521 -13.95 -4.25 14.73
N TYR A 522 -14.29 -4.43 13.47
CA TYR A 522 -13.34 -4.60 12.36
C TYR A 522 -13.95 -4.19 11.02
N LEU A 523 -13.09 -3.90 10.05
CA LEU A 523 -13.43 -3.82 8.63
C LEU A 523 -12.68 -4.92 7.87
N ARG A 524 -13.38 -5.60 6.94
CA ARG A 524 -12.76 -6.47 5.92
C ARG A 524 -13.02 -5.93 4.53
N GLN A 525 -12.02 -6.01 3.67
CA GLN A 525 -12.15 -5.62 2.26
C GLN A 525 -11.48 -6.63 1.34
N GLY A 526 -12.19 -7.04 0.29
CA GLY A 526 -11.65 -7.83 -0.81
C GLY A 526 -10.88 -6.96 -1.79
N ARG A 527 -9.76 -7.45 -2.31
CA ARG A 527 -8.88 -6.73 -3.23
C ARG A 527 -8.83 -7.38 -4.60
N ARG A 528 -8.57 -6.58 -5.62
CA ARG A 528 -8.33 -7.00 -7.01
C ARG A 528 -6.87 -6.82 -7.38
N ALA A 529 -6.21 -7.89 -7.83
CA ALA A 529 -4.86 -7.79 -8.38
C ALA A 529 -4.88 -7.10 -9.73
N ILE A 530 -4.04 -6.09 -9.87
CA ILE A 530 -3.71 -5.48 -11.16
C ILE A 530 -2.27 -5.92 -11.49
N ASP A 531 -2.16 -7.06 -12.15
CA ASP A 531 -0.90 -7.73 -12.44
C ASP A 531 -0.86 -8.19 -13.91
N GLY A 532 0.31 -8.63 -14.37
CA GLY A 532 0.49 -9.03 -15.76
C GLY A 532 -0.46 -10.14 -16.20
N TYR A 533 -0.75 -11.12 -15.33
CA TYR A 533 -1.66 -12.20 -15.65
C TYR A 533 -3.11 -11.73 -15.78
N ASN A 534 -3.60 -10.90 -14.86
CA ASN A 534 -4.96 -10.37 -14.92
C ASN A 534 -5.13 -9.39 -16.10
N LEU A 535 -4.12 -8.53 -16.38
CA LEU A 535 -4.12 -7.67 -17.58
C LEU A 535 -4.16 -8.52 -18.87
N TRP A 536 -3.42 -9.63 -18.93
CA TRP A 536 -3.46 -10.56 -20.06
C TRP A 536 -4.84 -11.21 -20.22
N LEU A 537 -5.49 -11.63 -19.15
CA LEU A 537 -6.83 -12.21 -19.21
C LEU A 537 -7.87 -11.24 -19.74
N GLU A 538 -7.77 -9.95 -19.40
CA GLU A 538 -8.61 -8.88 -19.98
C GLU A 538 -8.29 -8.69 -21.47
N LEU A 539 -7.01 -8.56 -21.81
CA LEU A 539 -6.55 -8.36 -23.20
C LEU A 539 -6.95 -9.50 -24.14
N SER A 540 -6.86 -10.74 -23.65
CA SER A 540 -7.25 -11.94 -24.42
C SER A 540 -8.77 -12.13 -24.52
N GLY A 541 -9.57 -11.38 -23.74
CA GLY A 541 -11.01 -11.52 -23.64
C GLY A 541 -11.46 -12.75 -22.84
N GLU A 542 -10.58 -13.36 -22.04
CA GLU A 542 -10.93 -14.46 -21.13
C GLU A 542 -11.64 -13.98 -19.86
N LYS A 543 -11.42 -12.73 -19.48
CA LYS A 543 -12.06 -12.03 -18.36
C LYS A 543 -12.60 -10.67 -18.84
N ASP A 544 -13.56 -10.15 -18.11
CA ASP A 544 -14.12 -8.80 -18.24
C ASP A 544 -14.39 -8.29 -16.82
N ARG A 545 -13.34 -7.79 -16.15
CA ARG A 545 -13.39 -7.40 -14.74
C ARG A 545 -12.78 -6.03 -14.47
N MET A 546 -12.14 -5.43 -15.47
CA MET A 546 -11.42 -4.15 -15.31
C MET A 546 -12.02 -3.02 -16.14
N GLY A 547 -13.18 -3.24 -16.81
CA GLY A 547 -13.85 -2.21 -17.64
C GLY A 547 -14.34 -1.00 -16.84
N ASP A 548 -14.44 -1.10 -15.51
CA ASP A 548 -14.68 0.05 -14.64
C ASP A 548 -13.42 0.90 -14.44
N LEU A 549 -12.22 0.30 -14.51
CA LEU A 549 -10.92 0.97 -14.33
C LEU A 549 -10.35 1.49 -15.65
N PHE A 550 -10.50 0.74 -16.74
CA PHE A 550 -9.94 1.04 -18.06
C PHE A 550 -11.00 0.91 -19.15
N ASP A 551 -10.96 1.79 -20.15
CA ASP A 551 -11.82 1.65 -21.34
C ASP A 551 -11.26 0.64 -22.35
N ASP A 552 -9.93 0.57 -22.45
CA ASP A 552 -9.21 -0.33 -23.35
C ASP A 552 -7.88 -0.79 -22.70
N VAL A 553 -7.86 -2.02 -22.21
CA VAL A 553 -6.68 -2.61 -21.58
C VAL A 553 -5.48 -2.70 -22.54
N SER A 554 -5.71 -2.71 -23.86
CA SER A 554 -4.61 -2.73 -24.83
C SER A 554 -3.75 -1.46 -24.80
N LEU A 555 -4.28 -0.36 -24.28
CA LEU A 555 -3.53 0.87 -24.06
C LEU A 555 -2.67 0.82 -22.78
N ILE A 556 -3.05 -0.02 -21.83
CA ILE A 556 -2.35 -0.24 -20.56
C ILE A 556 -1.21 -1.24 -20.73
N PHE A 557 -1.52 -2.39 -21.33
CA PHE A 557 -0.63 -3.55 -21.42
C PHE A 557 0.72 -3.21 -22.08
N ASP A 558 1.81 -3.64 -21.46
CA ASP A 558 3.17 -3.36 -21.92
C ASP A 558 3.58 -4.31 -23.07
N GLU A 559 4.03 -3.74 -24.19
CA GLU A 559 4.46 -4.50 -25.38
C GLU A 559 5.72 -5.35 -25.11
N ALA A 560 6.52 -5.01 -24.09
CA ALA A 560 7.70 -5.77 -23.68
C ALA A 560 7.34 -7.09 -22.98
N ARG A 561 6.08 -7.28 -22.57
CA ARG A 561 5.64 -8.53 -21.91
C ARG A 561 5.63 -9.70 -22.88
N PRO A 562 6.33 -10.81 -22.59
CA PRO A 562 6.15 -12.07 -23.31
C PRO A 562 4.73 -12.60 -23.15
N THR A 563 4.08 -12.95 -24.27
CA THR A 563 2.72 -13.50 -24.28
C THR A 563 2.72 -14.92 -24.86
N PRO A 564 1.81 -15.83 -24.44
CA PRO A 564 0.84 -15.62 -23.37
C PRO A 564 1.51 -15.45 -22.01
N VAL A 565 0.93 -14.61 -21.15
CA VAL A 565 1.42 -14.46 -19.77
C VAL A 565 1.07 -15.73 -18.98
N PRO A 566 2.04 -16.37 -18.32
CA PRO A 566 1.79 -17.62 -17.59
C PRO A 566 0.95 -17.37 -16.33
N SER A 567 0.08 -18.32 -16.00
CA SER A 567 -0.54 -18.39 -14.68
C SER A 567 0.47 -18.92 -13.66
N TYR A 568 0.39 -18.47 -12.43
CA TYR A 568 1.27 -18.86 -11.32
C TYR A 568 0.47 -19.53 -10.19
#